data_f63406773493b51e9beacd5c1063e5f0
#
_entry.id   f63406773493b51e9beacd5c1063e5f0
#
_cell.length_a   1.000
_cell.length_b   1.000
_cell.length_c   1.000
_cell.angle_alpha   90.00
_cell.angle_beta   90.00
_cell.angle_gamma   90.00
#
_symmetry.space_group_name_H-M   'P 1'
#
loop_
_entity.id
_entity.type
_entity.pdbx_description
1 polymer ?
#
loop_
_entity_poly.entity_id
_entity_poly.type
_entity_poly.pdbx_seq_one_letter_code
_entity_poly.pdbx_strand_id
1 'polypeptide(L)'
;MTAARPRLLPDVRLQLRLETHVIPDHPQVLEAVARHGIDFVVFNNHLPEAQEMARNRPDRLAQWAAQTKRTGEEMMEIVRAAEAQSPQVPAALGAIAAEFRRLGVTTGSHDDDSAETRAFYRSIGAPIAEFPTTLDAARAAHAAGEPVLMGAPNVVRGGSQTGNIAAEALIAEGLVDALMSDYYYPALAQSAFALVDRGSLRLPQAWEMISATPARIMGLSDRGHLKAGARADIAVVNAKTHRVEMTLCQGRIAHLAGELARRIWV
;
A
#
# COMPACT_ATOMS: atom_id res chain seq x y z
N MET A 1 -2.43 3.88 18.11
CA MET A 1 -1.57 2.78 17.60
C MET A 1 -0.20 2.77 18.29
N THR A 2 0.58 3.84 18.27
CA THR A 2 1.95 3.91 18.85
C THR A 2 1.99 3.49 20.32
N ALA A 3 1.06 3.94 21.15
CA ALA A 3 0.98 3.54 22.58
C ALA A 3 0.62 2.05 22.79
N ALA A 4 0.02 1.39 21.80
CA ALA A 4 -0.33 -0.03 21.87
C ALA A 4 0.79 -0.95 21.35
N ARG A 5 1.72 -0.45 20.53
CA ARG A 5 2.80 -1.24 19.91
C ARG A 5 3.54 -2.17 20.89
N PRO A 6 3.97 -1.72 22.07
CA PRO A 6 4.70 -2.59 23.00
C PRO A 6 3.88 -3.78 23.54
N ARG A 7 2.55 -3.70 23.42
CA ARG A 7 1.62 -4.75 23.88
C ARG A 7 1.16 -5.68 22.77
N LEU A 8 1.46 -5.35 21.51
CA LEU A 8 1.10 -6.17 20.37
C LEU A 8 2.21 -7.17 20.07
N LEU A 9 1.83 -8.42 19.87
CA LEU A 9 2.77 -9.45 19.47
C LEU A 9 3.29 -9.23 18.02
N PRO A 10 2.45 -8.90 17.03
CA PRO A 10 2.90 -8.53 15.71
C PRO A 10 3.68 -7.20 15.69
N ASP A 11 4.70 -7.13 14.88
CA ASP A 11 5.43 -5.89 14.58
C ASP A 11 4.59 -5.01 13.65
N VAL A 12 3.70 -4.22 14.23
CA VAL A 12 2.80 -3.33 13.48
C VAL A 12 3.52 -2.03 13.16
N ARG A 13 3.58 -1.68 11.88
CA ARG A 13 4.15 -0.43 11.37
C ARG A 13 3.06 0.46 10.80
N LEU A 14 3.31 1.76 10.75
CA LEU A 14 2.38 2.73 10.21
C LEU A 14 2.86 3.17 8.84
N GLN A 15 1.96 3.13 7.86
CA GLN A 15 2.09 3.84 6.60
C GLN A 15 1.31 5.14 6.71
N LEU A 16 1.87 6.23 6.19
CA LEU A 16 1.18 7.50 6.03
C LEU A 16 0.89 7.73 4.55
N ARG A 17 -0.36 8.00 4.20
CA ARG A 17 -0.71 8.61 2.91
C ARG A 17 -0.68 10.12 3.06
N LEU A 18 0.14 10.78 2.25
CA LEU A 18 0.31 12.23 2.26
C LEU A 18 -0.29 12.81 0.98
N GLU A 19 -1.35 13.59 1.16
CA GLU A 19 -1.92 14.36 0.05
C GLU A 19 -0.92 15.39 -0.47
N THR A 20 -0.76 15.46 -1.79
CA THR A 20 0.24 16.33 -2.43
C THR A 20 0.00 17.82 -2.23
N HIS A 21 -1.26 18.21 -2.00
CA HIS A 21 -1.71 19.61 -1.91
C HIS A 21 -1.91 20.10 -0.46
N VAL A 22 -1.27 19.45 0.53
CA VAL A 22 -1.31 19.88 1.95
C VAL A 22 0.01 20.53 2.37
N ILE A 23 0.57 21.38 1.52
CA ILE A 23 1.88 22.01 1.72
C ILE A 23 2.02 22.72 3.08
N PRO A 24 1.01 23.45 3.59
CA PRO A 24 1.09 24.11 4.90
C PRO A 24 1.28 23.14 6.07
N ASP A 25 0.86 21.87 5.89
CA ASP A 25 0.91 20.85 6.95
C ASP A 25 2.22 20.05 6.95
N HIS A 26 3.13 20.28 6.00
CA HIS A 26 4.40 19.54 5.91
C HIS A 26 5.21 19.55 7.21
N PRO A 27 5.31 20.65 7.98
CA PRO A 27 6.01 20.65 9.27
C PRO A 27 5.37 19.69 10.28
N GLN A 28 4.04 19.68 10.38
CA GLN A 28 3.29 18.79 11.27
C GLN A 28 3.42 17.33 10.83
N VAL A 29 3.46 17.07 9.51
CA VAL A 29 3.71 15.74 8.95
C VAL A 29 5.08 15.22 9.36
N LEU A 30 6.14 16.01 9.22
CA LEU A 30 7.50 15.63 9.62
C LEU A 30 7.59 15.37 11.14
N GLU A 31 6.94 16.20 11.94
CA GLU A 31 6.85 15.96 13.38
C GLU A 31 6.12 14.65 13.70
N ALA A 32 4.99 14.37 13.05
CA ALA A 32 4.24 13.14 13.24
C ALA A 32 5.04 11.89 12.80
N VAL A 33 5.75 11.97 11.68
CA VAL A 33 6.62 10.91 11.18
C VAL A 33 7.70 10.58 12.21
N ALA A 34 8.40 11.59 12.72
CA ALA A 34 9.43 11.41 13.74
C ALA A 34 8.86 10.90 15.08
N ARG A 35 7.77 11.50 15.56
CA ARG A 35 7.12 11.16 16.83
C ARG A 35 6.59 9.73 16.86
N HIS A 36 6.01 9.27 15.76
CA HIS A 36 5.34 7.98 15.70
C HIS A 36 6.17 6.87 15.07
N GLY A 37 7.40 7.18 14.62
CA GLY A 37 8.28 6.22 13.94
C GLY A 37 7.63 5.66 12.70
N ILE A 38 7.07 6.54 11.85
CA ILE A 38 6.51 6.17 10.56
C ILE A 38 7.69 5.98 9.61
N ASP A 39 7.80 4.79 9.02
CA ASP A 39 8.92 4.41 8.15
C ASP A 39 8.52 4.22 6.69
N PHE A 40 7.24 4.44 6.37
CA PHE A 40 6.73 4.41 5.00
C PHE A 40 5.71 5.53 4.76
N VAL A 41 5.96 6.36 3.74
CA VAL A 41 5.06 7.43 3.32
C VAL A 41 4.77 7.31 1.83
N VAL A 42 3.51 7.42 1.46
CA VAL A 42 3.07 7.37 0.06
C VAL A 42 2.40 8.68 -0.31
N PHE A 43 2.89 9.32 -1.36
CA PHE A 43 2.29 10.52 -1.93
C PHE A 43 1.01 10.17 -2.69
N ASN A 44 -0.03 10.91 -2.45
CA ASN A 44 -1.35 10.69 -3.02
C ASN A 44 -1.94 11.99 -3.58
N ASN A 45 -2.58 11.95 -4.72
CA ASN A 45 -3.17 13.13 -5.36
C ASN A 45 -4.63 12.90 -5.70
N HIS A 46 -5.53 13.26 -4.78
CA HIS A 46 -6.98 13.20 -5.01
C HIS A 46 -7.56 14.51 -5.58
N LEU A 47 -6.73 15.52 -5.86
CA LEU A 47 -7.25 16.79 -6.38
C LEU A 47 -8.00 16.64 -7.71
N PRO A 48 -7.51 15.86 -8.70
CA PRO A 48 -8.25 15.66 -9.95
C PRO A 48 -9.63 15.02 -9.74
N GLU A 49 -9.73 14.03 -8.85
CA GLU A 49 -11.00 13.39 -8.51
C GLU A 49 -11.96 14.36 -7.80
N ALA A 50 -11.44 15.16 -6.86
CA ALA A 50 -12.22 16.18 -6.17
C ALA A 50 -12.74 17.26 -7.12
N GLN A 51 -11.92 17.69 -8.07
CA GLN A 51 -12.31 18.64 -9.12
C GLN A 51 -13.36 18.06 -10.07
N GLU A 52 -13.23 16.78 -10.43
CA GLU A 52 -14.21 16.10 -11.27
C GLU A 52 -15.56 15.98 -10.54
N MET A 53 -15.56 15.57 -9.26
CA MET A 53 -16.76 15.54 -8.43
C MET A 53 -17.39 16.92 -8.29
N ALA A 54 -16.59 17.96 -8.09
CA ALA A 54 -17.08 19.33 -7.96
C ALA A 54 -17.78 19.82 -9.24
N ARG A 55 -17.28 19.43 -10.41
CA ARG A 55 -17.85 19.83 -11.70
C ARG A 55 -19.08 19.02 -12.11
N ASN A 56 -19.00 17.70 -11.95
CA ASN A 56 -19.94 16.79 -12.59
C ASN A 56 -20.85 16.05 -11.61
N ARG A 57 -20.52 16.02 -10.30
CA ARG A 57 -21.21 15.21 -9.29
C ARG A 57 -21.26 15.91 -7.90
N PRO A 58 -21.87 17.11 -7.83
CA PRO A 58 -21.90 17.91 -6.61
C PRO A 58 -22.60 17.22 -5.42
N ASP A 59 -23.54 16.31 -5.71
CA ASP A 59 -24.18 15.45 -4.74
C ASP A 59 -23.20 14.49 -4.05
N ARG A 60 -22.27 13.90 -4.79
CA ARG A 60 -21.21 13.07 -4.23
C ARG A 60 -20.19 13.88 -3.44
N LEU A 61 -19.84 15.07 -3.93
CA LEU A 61 -18.97 15.97 -3.19
C LEU A 61 -19.60 16.33 -1.83
N ALA A 62 -20.91 16.61 -1.81
CA ALA A 62 -21.64 16.90 -0.57
C ALA A 62 -21.66 15.69 0.39
N GLN A 63 -21.83 14.47 -0.12
CA GLN A 63 -21.74 13.25 0.68
C GLN A 63 -20.33 13.06 1.27
N TRP A 64 -19.29 13.30 0.49
CA TRP A 64 -17.91 13.24 0.95
C TRP A 64 -17.62 14.31 2.01
N ALA A 65 -18.07 15.54 1.79
CA ALA A 65 -17.99 16.63 2.76
C ALA A 65 -18.64 16.25 4.11
N ALA A 66 -19.82 15.64 4.07
CA ALA A 66 -20.54 15.21 5.26
C ALA A 66 -19.75 14.19 6.10
N GLN A 67 -18.98 13.29 5.49
CA GLN A 67 -18.10 12.34 6.20
C GLN A 67 -17.03 13.05 7.03
N THR A 68 -16.61 14.23 6.59
CA THR A 68 -15.63 15.08 7.30
C THR A 68 -16.28 16.16 8.15
N LYS A 69 -17.61 16.10 8.35
CA LYS A 69 -18.42 17.08 9.08
C LYS A 69 -18.33 18.49 8.47
N ARG A 70 -18.24 18.58 7.15
CA ARG A 70 -18.19 19.83 6.38
C ARG A 70 -19.42 19.96 5.48
N THR A 71 -19.70 21.17 5.06
CA THR A 71 -20.65 21.45 3.99
C THR A 71 -20.01 21.26 2.61
N GLY A 72 -20.83 21.13 1.57
CA GLY A 72 -20.32 21.08 0.19
C GLY A 72 -19.59 22.38 -0.20
N GLU A 73 -20.01 23.54 0.32
CA GLU A 73 -19.36 24.83 0.05
C GLU A 73 -17.98 24.89 0.69
N GLU A 74 -17.84 24.51 1.96
CA GLU A 74 -16.54 24.41 2.64
C GLU A 74 -15.60 23.43 1.92
N MET A 75 -16.12 22.33 1.40
CA MET A 75 -15.32 21.39 0.60
C MET A 75 -14.86 22.00 -0.72
N MET A 76 -15.73 22.79 -1.38
CA MET A 76 -15.36 23.52 -2.60
C MET A 76 -14.27 24.57 -2.35
N GLU A 77 -14.30 25.24 -1.20
CA GLU A 77 -13.21 26.15 -0.82
C GLU A 77 -11.90 25.44 -0.63
N ILE A 78 -11.91 24.25 0.01
CA ILE A 78 -10.71 23.41 0.18
C ILE A 78 -10.16 22.98 -1.19
N VAL A 79 -11.01 22.54 -2.11
CA VAL A 79 -10.59 22.16 -3.48
C VAL A 79 -9.94 23.32 -4.21
N ARG A 80 -10.54 24.51 -4.15
CA ARG A 80 -9.97 25.73 -4.77
C ARG A 80 -8.64 26.14 -4.15
N ALA A 81 -8.55 26.05 -2.82
CA ALA A 81 -7.29 26.34 -2.10
C ALA A 81 -6.18 25.36 -2.46
N ALA A 82 -6.51 24.08 -2.59
CA ALA A 82 -5.58 23.05 -3.06
C ALA A 82 -5.14 23.32 -4.51
N GLU A 83 -6.08 23.62 -5.40
CA GLU A 83 -5.77 23.95 -6.80
C GLU A 83 -4.80 25.14 -6.93
N ALA A 84 -5.01 26.17 -6.11
CA ALA A 84 -4.13 27.36 -6.09
C ALA A 84 -2.69 27.03 -5.66
N GLN A 85 -2.47 25.91 -4.95
CA GLN A 85 -1.14 25.45 -4.54
C GLN A 85 -0.43 24.62 -5.63
N SER A 86 -1.13 24.16 -6.66
CA SER A 86 -0.58 23.24 -7.69
C SER A 86 0.77 23.68 -8.28
N PRO A 87 1.03 24.98 -8.58
CA PRO A 87 2.34 25.40 -9.09
C PRO A 87 3.49 25.18 -8.09
N GLN A 88 3.20 25.11 -6.79
CA GLN A 88 4.22 24.95 -5.73
C GLN A 88 4.45 23.48 -5.39
N VAL A 89 3.51 22.60 -5.73
CA VAL A 89 3.52 21.17 -5.33
C VAL A 89 4.82 20.47 -5.74
N PRO A 90 5.35 20.57 -6.96
CA PRO A 90 6.56 19.83 -7.33
C PRO A 90 7.77 20.17 -6.44
N ALA A 91 7.99 21.45 -6.17
CA ALA A 91 9.10 21.91 -5.32
C ALA A 91 8.89 21.49 -3.85
N ALA A 92 7.67 21.63 -3.34
CA ALA A 92 7.32 21.28 -1.97
C ALA A 92 7.45 19.75 -1.74
N LEU A 93 7.00 18.92 -2.68
CA LEU A 93 7.17 17.47 -2.60
C LEU A 93 8.64 17.06 -2.67
N GLY A 94 9.43 17.70 -3.51
CA GLY A 94 10.88 17.47 -3.55
C GLY A 94 11.55 17.77 -2.22
N ALA A 95 11.17 18.89 -1.58
CA ALA A 95 11.70 19.28 -0.27
C ALA A 95 11.31 18.28 0.83
N ILE A 96 10.04 17.92 0.97
CA ILE A 96 9.62 16.98 2.01
C ILE A 96 10.15 15.56 1.77
N ALA A 97 10.25 15.11 0.52
CA ALA A 97 10.85 13.82 0.17
C ALA A 97 12.34 13.75 0.55
N ALA A 98 13.07 14.86 0.41
CA ALA A 98 14.45 14.94 0.88
C ALA A 98 14.55 14.79 2.42
N GLU A 99 13.62 15.39 3.17
CA GLU A 99 13.55 15.22 4.62
C GLU A 99 13.17 13.77 5.01
N PHE A 100 12.22 13.15 4.34
CA PHE A 100 11.89 11.74 4.56
C PHE A 100 13.11 10.84 4.33
N ARG A 101 13.87 11.08 3.28
CA ARG A 101 15.11 10.33 3.01
C ARG A 101 16.14 10.53 4.14
N ARG A 102 16.32 11.76 4.66
CA ARG A 102 17.19 12.06 5.78
C ARG A 102 16.77 11.33 7.07
N LEU A 103 15.47 11.11 7.24
CA LEU A 103 14.88 10.37 8.37
C LEU A 103 14.89 8.85 8.16
N GLY A 104 15.38 8.36 7.01
CA GLY A 104 15.34 6.92 6.68
C GLY A 104 13.96 6.38 6.35
N VAL A 105 13.03 7.25 5.97
CA VAL A 105 11.67 6.88 5.59
C VAL A 105 11.63 6.40 4.15
N THR A 106 11.06 5.25 3.91
CA THR A 106 10.77 4.74 2.56
C THR A 106 9.60 5.53 1.96
N THR A 107 9.68 5.88 0.68
CA THR A 107 8.64 6.66 0.01
C THR A 107 8.14 6.00 -1.27
N GLY A 108 6.89 6.28 -1.61
CA GLY A 108 6.23 5.83 -2.83
C GLY A 108 5.20 6.85 -3.32
N SER A 109 4.59 6.55 -4.45
CA SER A 109 3.42 7.25 -4.99
C SER A 109 2.22 6.32 -5.08
N HIS A 110 1.04 6.88 -5.18
CA HIS A 110 -0.22 6.16 -5.28
C HIS A 110 -1.00 6.57 -6.52
N ASP A 111 -1.59 5.58 -7.21
CA ASP A 111 -2.44 5.76 -8.38
C ASP A 111 -1.75 6.50 -9.55
N ASP A 112 -0.47 6.23 -9.78
CA ASP A 112 0.23 6.78 -10.95
C ASP A 112 -0.49 6.37 -12.24
N ASP A 113 -0.79 7.36 -13.09
CA ASP A 113 -1.60 7.20 -14.29
C ASP A 113 -0.79 7.19 -15.59
N SER A 114 0.49 7.58 -15.53
CA SER A 114 1.35 7.74 -16.70
C SER A 114 2.83 7.53 -16.39
N ALA A 115 3.62 7.33 -17.45
CA ALA A 115 5.08 7.29 -17.35
C ALA A 115 5.67 8.62 -16.85
N GLU A 116 5.05 9.75 -17.19
CA GLU A 116 5.45 11.08 -16.74
C GLU A 116 5.26 11.23 -15.23
N THR A 117 4.08 10.85 -14.72
CA THR A 117 3.80 10.87 -13.28
C THR A 117 4.81 10.00 -12.53
N ARG A 118 5.11 8.80 -13.05
CA ARG A 118 6.11 7.92 -12.46
C ARG A 118 7.52 8.53 -12.50
N ALA A 119 7.91 9.16 -13.62
CA ALA A 119 9.20 9.84 -13.75
C ALA A 119 9.34 11.00 -12.77
N PHE A 120 8.27 11.76 -12.53
CA PHE A 120 8.23 12.82 -11.53
C PHE A 120 8.50 12.26 -10.13
N TYR A 121 7.74 11.26 -9.67
CA TYR A 121 7.93 10.69 -8.33
C TYR A 121 9.31 10.06 -8.15
N ARG A 122 9.84 9.41 -9.18
CA ARG A 122 11.23 8.93 -9.20
C ARG A 122 12.22 10.07 -8.98
N SER A 123 12.03 11.21 -9.67
CA SER A 123 12.94 12.35 -9.59
C SER A 123 13.07 12.93 -8.19
N ILE A 124 12.02 12.85 -7.38
CA ILE A 124 12.02 13.29 -5.98
C ILE A 124 12.43 12.19 -5.00
N GLY A 125 12.67 10.96 -5.49
CA GLY A 125 13.13 9.83 -4.67
C GLY A 125 12.02 9.03 -4.02
N ALA A 126 10.86 8.94 -4.66
CA ALA A 126 9.74 8.06 -4.29
C ALA A 126 9.64 6.86 -5.27
N PRO A 127 10.48 5.82 -5.07
CA PRO A 127 10.64 4.75 -6.06
C PRO A 127 9.49 3.74 -6.08
N ILE A 128 8.67 3.63 -5.03
CA ILE A 128 7.61 2.63 -4.98
C ILE A 128 6.38 3.14 -5.73
N ALA A 129 5.89 2.36 -6.71
CA ALA A 129 4.64 2.59 -7.41
C ALA A 129 3.51 1.77 -6.77
N GLU A 130 2.69 2.41 -5.91
CA GLU A 130 1.54 1.77 -5.28
C GLU A 130 0.30 1.98 -6.14
N PHE A 131 -0.26 0.90 -6.66
CA PHE A 131 -1.48 0.86 -7.47
C PHE A 131 -1.44 1.69 -8.76
N PRO A 132 -0.41 1.56 -9.61
CA PRO A 132 -0.46 2.22 -10.91
C PRO A 132 -1.77 1.88 -11.63
N THR A 133 -2.42 2.90 -12.18
CA THR A 133 -3.77 2.78 -12.76
C THR A 133 -3.75 2.37 -14.22
N THR A 134 -2.57 2.45 -14.86
CA THR A 134 -2.36 2.14 -16.28
C THR A 134 -1.19 1.20 -16.50
N LEU A 135 -1.20 0.53 -17.66
CA LEU A 135 -0.09 -0.30 -18.09
C LEU A 135 1.19 0.53 -18.34
N ASP A 136 1.04 1.75 -18.82
CA ASP A 136 2.14 2.67 -19.11
C ASP A 136 2.91 3.03 -17.83
N ALA A 137 2.19 3.43 -16.78
CA ALA A 137 2.80 3.71 -15.47
C ALA A 137 3.50 2.49 -14.87
N ALA A 138 2.87 1.31 -14.93
CA ALA A 138 3.45 0.07 -14.42
C ALA A 138 4.73 -0.33 -15.19
N ARG A 139 4.71 -0.24 -16.50
CA ARG A 139 5.90 -0.50 -17.35
C ARG A 139 7.02 0.50 -17.09
N ALA A 140 6.70 1.78 -16.91
CA ALA A 140 7.68 2.80 -16.60
C ALA A 140 8.37 2.58 -15.25
N ALA A 141 7.62 2.14 -14.22
CA ALA A 141 8.16 1.75 -12.93
C ALA A 141 9.09 0.52 -13.09
N HIS A 142 8.58 -0.55 -13.70
CA HIS A 142 9.32 -1.80 -13.87
C HIS A 142 10.62 -1.62 -14.68
N ALA A 143 10.57 -0.86 -15.78
CA ALA A 143 11.74 -0.57 -16.60
C ALA A 143 12.84 0.20 -15.85
N ALA A 144 12.47 0.93 -14.81
CA ALA A 144 13.38 1.64 -13.92
C ALA A 144 13.86 0.78 -12.72
N GLY A 145 13.39 -0.46 -12.60
CA GLY A 145 13.69 -1.33 -11.45
C GLY A 145 12.98 -0.89 -10.17
N GLU A 146 11.89 -0.16 -10.29
CA GLU A 146 11.09 0.34 -9.17
C GLU A 146 10.01 -0.67 -8.79
N PRO A 147 9.79 -0.95 -7.49
CA PRO A 147 8.76 -1.88 -7.06
C PRO A 147 7.35 -1.42 -7.43
N VAL A 148 6.57 -2.32 -8.01
CA VAL A 148 5.14 -2.13 -8.32
C VAL A 148 4.30 -2.95 -7.34
N LEU A 149 3.41 -2.27 -6.61
CA LEU A 149 2.51 -2.89 -5.63
C LEU A 149 1.08 -2.84 -6.15
N MET A 150 0.35 -3.97 -6.04
CA MET A 150 -1.06 -4.05 -6.45
C MET A 150 -1.96 -4.57 -5.33
N GLY A 151 -3.25 -4.26 -5.41
CA GLY A 151 -4.23 -4.68 -4.42
C GLY A 151 -4.58 -6.17 -4.50
N ALA A 152 -4.34 -6.93 -3.44
CA ALA A 152 -4.79 -8.30 -3.32
C ALA A 152 -6.32 -8.47 -3.51
N PRO A 153 -7.18 -7.55 -3.02
CA PRO A 153 -8.62 -7.61 -3.31
C PRO A 153 -8.96 -7.54 -4.81
N ASN A 154 -8.13 -6.86 -5.62
CA ASN A 154 -8.29 -6.82 -7.07
C ASN A 154 -8.09 -8.22 -7.67
N VAL A 155 -7.05 -8.94 -7.23
CA VAL A 155 -6.81 -10.33 -7.63
C VAL A 155 -7.96 -11.25 -7.18
N VAL A 156 -8.39 -11.16 -5.91
CA VAL A 156 -9.46 -12.03 -5.38
C VAL A 156 -10.77 -11.87 -6.17
N ARG A 157 -11.13 -10.63 -6.53
CA ARG A 157 -12.33 -10.36 -7.33
C ARG A 157 -12.18 -10.71 -8.82
N GLY A 158 -10.96 -10.80 -9.31
CA GLY A 158 -10.69 -11.00 -10.75
C GLY A 158 -10.82 -9.71 -11.57
N GLY A 159 -10.62 -8.54 -10.96
CA GLY A 159 -10.67 -7.25 -11.65
C GLY A 159 -10.64 -6.03 -10.75
N SER A 160 -10.44 -4.86 -11.37
CA SER A 160 -10.47 -3.58 -10.68
C SER A 160 -11.89 -3.16 -10.28
N GLN A 161 -12.04 -2.54 -9.10
CA GLN A 161 -13.31 -1.99 -8.64
C GLN A 161 -13.64 -0.65 -9.32
N THR A 162 -12.62 0.09 -9.71
CA THR A 162 -12.74 1.46 -10.25
C THR A 162 -12.65 1.52 -11.78
N GLY A 163 -12.46 0.35 -12.44
CA GLY A 163 -12.23 0.29 -13.89
C GLY A 163 -10.78 0.53 -14.33
N ASN A 164 -9.86 0.72 -13.40
CA ASN A 164 -8.42 0.80 -13.64
C ASN A 164 -7.87 -0.56 -14.11
N ILE A 165 -6.59 -0.63 -14.47
CA ILE A 165 -5.98 -1.88 -14.90
C ILE A 165 -6.09 -2.98 -13.84
N ALA A 166 -6.40 -4.19 -14.29
CA ALA A 166 -6.49 -5.34 -13.40
C ALA A 166 -5.10 -5.80 -12.94
N ALA A 167 -4.96 -6.13 -11.65
CA ALA A 167 -3.70 -6.64 -11.10
C ALA A 167 -3.21 -7.90 -11.82
N GLU A 168 -4.11 -8.81 -12.21
CA GLU A 168 -3.75 -10.03 -12.94
C GLU A 168 -3.19 -9.75 -14.33
N ALA A 169 -3.65 -8.69 -15.01
CA ALA A 169 -3.09 -8.27 -16.30
C ALA A 169 -1.62 -7.85 -16.15
N LEU A 170 -1.32 -7.08 -15.10
CA LEU A 170 0.05 -6.67 -14.79
C LEU A 170 0.91 -7.85 -14.31
N ILE A 171 0.36 -8.76 -13.52
CA ILE A 171 1.05 -9.98 -13.07
C ILE A 171 1.41 -10.87 -14.27
N ALA A 172 0.51 -11.03 -15.24
CA ALA A 172 0.75 -11.82 -16.45
C ALA A 172 1.91 -11.26 -17.29
N GLU A 173 2.14 -9.94 -17.26
CA GLU A 173 3.29 -9.28 -17.89
C GLU A 173 4.56 -9.27 -17.00
N GLY A 174 4.50 -9.82 -15.78
CA GLY A 174 5.63 -9.82 -14.85
C GLY A 174 5.95 -8.45 -14.26
N LEU A 175 4.98 -7.54 -14.22
CA LEU A 175 5.17 -6.15 -13.81
C LEU A 175 4.85 -5.89 -12.32
N VAL A 176 4.37 -6.87 -11.57
CA VAL A 176 3.98 -6.71 -10.16
C VAL A 176 4.97 -7.43 -9.25
N ASP A 177 5.51 -6.70 -8.28
CA ASP A 177 6.46 -7.24 -7.30
C ASP A 177 5.76 -7.73 -6.03
N ALA A 178 4.78 -7.00 -5.52
CA ALA A 178 4.12 -7.37 -4.28
C ALA A 178 2.61 -7.05 -4.28
N LEU A 179 1.90 -7.71 -3.38
CA LEU A 179 0.46 -7.49 -3.17
C LEU A 179 0.21 -6.86 -1.80
N MET A 180 -0.75 -5.96 -1.73
CA MET A 180 -1.20 -5.28 -0.52
C MET A 180 -2.64 -5.65 -0.18
N SER A 181 -2.94 -5.76 1.12
CA SER A 181 -4.29 -6.12 1.58
C SER A 181 -5.31 -5.02 1.37
N ASP A 182 -4.87 -3.77 1.25
CA ASP A 182 -5.71 -2.59 1.24
C ASP A 182 -6.73 -2.64 2.41
N TYR A 183 -8.01 -2.58 2.15
CA TYR A 183 -9.08 -2.62 3.17
C TYR A 183 -9.48 -4.03 3.63
N TYR A 184 -8.94 -5.11 3.03
CA TYR A 184 -9.37 -6.50 3.33
C TYR A 184 -8.19 -7.42 3.59
N TYR A 185 -7.78 -7.56 4.86
CA TYR A 185 -6.60 -8.36 5.26
C TYR A 185 -6.59 -9.82 4.76
N PRO A 186 -7.70 -10.57 4.75
CA PRO A 186 -7.68 -11.95 4.26
C PRO A 186 -7.31 -12.08 2.79
N ALA A 187 -7.43 -11.01 2.01
CA ALA A 187 -7.12 -11.02 0.59
C ALA A 187 -5.68 -11.42 0.28
N LEU A 188 -4.72 -11.16 1.16
CA LEU A 188 -3.31 -11.52 0.92
C LEU A 188 -3.15 -13.03 0.66
N ALA A 189 -3.52 -13.86 1.62
CA ALA A 189 -3.42 -15.31 1.44
C ALA A 189 -4.37 -15.81 0.33
N GLN A 190 -5.59 -15.27 0.27
CA GLN A 190 -6.57 -15.64 -0.76
C GLN A 190 -6.06 -15.32 -2.18
N SER A 191 -5.42 -14.19 -2.40
CA SER A 191 -4.89 -13.82 -3.71
C SER A 191 -3.75 -14.73 -4.16
N ALA A 192 -2.86 -15.12 -3.25
CA ALA A 192 -1.79 -16.06 -3.58
C ALA A 192 -2.35 -17.41 -4.07
N PHE A 193 -3.34 -17.95 -3.37
CA PHE A 193 -3.99 -19.19 -3.82
C PHE A 193 -4.83 -19.00 -5.08
N ALA A 194 -5.55 -17.88 -5.22
CA ALA A 194 -6.32 -17.59 -6.43
C ALA A 194 -5.45 -17.55 -7.69
N LEU A 195 -4.24 -16.96 -7.60
CA LEU A 195 -3.28 -16.94 -8.70
C LEU A 195 -2.77 -18.36 -9.05
N VAL A 196 -2.61 -19.23 -8.06
CA VAL A 196 -2.24 -20.63 -8.25
C VAL A 196 -3.38 -21.43 -8.88
N ASP A 197 -4.59 -21.31 -8.34
CA ASP A 197 -5.78 -22.04 -8.82
C ASP A 197 -6.14 -21.68 -10.25
N ARG A 198 -5.86 -20.44 -10.67
CA ARG A 198 -6.03 -19.96 -12.05
C ARG A 198 -4.86 -20.29 -12.98
N GLY A 199 -3.79 -20.88 -12.45
CA GLY A 199 -2.60 -21.22 -13.23
C GLY A 199 -1.73 -20.02 -13.62
N SER A 200 -1.97 -18.85 -13.03
CA SER A 200 -1.21 -17.61 -13.32
C SER A 200 0.23 -17.69 -12.76
N LEU A 201 0.40 -18.24 -11.56
CA LEU A 201 1.69 -18.39 -10.90
C LEU A 201 1.80 -19.74 -10.16
N ARG A 202 3.04 -20.19 -9.91
CA ARG A 202 3.30 -21.29 -8.96
C ARG A 202 3.23 -20.75 -7.53
N LEU A 203 2.86 -21.61 -6.56
CA LEU A 203 2.70 -21.22 -5.16
C LEU A 203 3.90 -20.47 -4.56
N PRO A 204 5.17 -20.87 -4.77
CA PRO A 204 6.31 -20.10 -4.25
C PRO A 204 6.34 -18.66 -4.78
N GLN A 205 6.08 -18.46 -6.07
CA GLN A 205 6.05 -17.13 -6.70
C GLN A 205 4.92 -16.26 -6.16
N ALA A 206 3.70 -16.81 -6.10
CA ALA A 206 2.55 -16.09 -5.55
C ALA A 206 2.75 -15.74 -4.05
N TRP A 207 3.37 -16.65 -3.27
CA TRP A 207 3.64 -16.42 -1.86
C TRP A 207 4.76 -15.39 -1.62
N GLU A 208 5.77 -15.35 -2.48
CA GLU A 208 6.81 -14.32 -2.45
C GLU A 208 6.23 -12.91 -2.52
N MET A 209 5.19 -12.70 -3.32
CA MET A 209 4.54 -11.38 -3.47
C MET A 209 3.88 -10.86 -2.18
N ILE A 210 3.63 -11.74 -1.21
CA ILE A 210 3.00 -11.38 0.08
C ILE A 210 3.92 -11.62 1.29
N SER A 211 5.17 -12.03 1.06
CA SER A 211 6.11 -12.38 2.14
C SER A 211 7.52 -11.82 1.90
N ALA A 212 8.34 -12.50 1.13
CA ALA A 212 9.76 -12.15 0.93
C ALA A 212 9.92 -10.81 0.21
N THR A 213 9.14 -10.57 -0.83
CA THR A 213 9.26 -9.33 -1.61
C THR A 213 8.83 -8.08 -0.81
N PRO A 214 7.68 -8.04 -0.11
CA PRO A 214 7.37 -6.92 0.79
C PRO A 214 8.43 -6.70 1.87
N ALA A 215 8.98 -7.78 2.46
CA ALA A 215 10.05 -7.66 3.44
C ALA A 215 11.29 -6.98 2.84
N ARG A 216 11.70 -7.39 1.64
CA ARG A 216 12.83 -6.81 0.91
C ARG A 216 12.59 -5.33 0.56
N ILE A 217 11.40 -4.99 0.05
CA ILE A 217 11.02 -3.61 -0.28
C ILE A 217 11.12 -2.71 0.94
N MET A 218 10.69 -3.21 2.11
CA MET A 218 10.72 -2.48 3.38
C MET A 218 12.05 -2.61 4.14
N GLY A 219 13.10 -3.19 3.53
CA GLY A 219 14.41 -3.35 4.17
C GLY A 219 14.44 -4.30 5.36
N LEU A 220 13.47 -5.22 5.48
CA LEU A 220 13.37 -6.19 6.57
C LEU A 220 14.15 -7.45 6.23
N SER A 221 15.41 -7.51 6.62
CA SER A 221 16.32 -8.62 6.28
C SER A 221 16.19 -9.86 7.18
N ASP A 222 15.46 -9.75 8.29
CA ASP A 222 15.32 -10.78 9.31
C ASP A 222 14.12 -11.73 9.08
N ARG A 223 13.28 -11.45 8.09
CA ARG A 223 12.00 -12.16 7.84
C ARG A 223 11.70 -12.33 6.34
N GLY A 224 10.57 -12.96 6.03
CA GLY A 224 10.13 -13.25 4.65
C GLY A 224 10.60 -14.60 4.14
N HIS A 225 11.49 -15.28 4.84
CA HIS A 225 12.05 -16.57 4.45
C HIS A 225 12.06 -17.56 5.62
N LEU A 226 11.84 -18.85 5.34
CA LEU A 226 12.07 -19.95 6.26
C LEU A 226 13.55 -20.34 6.21
N LYS A 227 14.37 -19.68 7.03
CA LYS A 227 15.82 -19.91 7.11
C LYS A 227 16.27 -19.93 8.56
N ALA A 228 17.23 -20.79 8.88
CA ALA A 228 17.84 -20.83 10.22
C ALA A 228 18.45 -19.45 10.55
N GLY A 229 18.18 -18.97 11.76
CA GLY A 229 18.60 -17.64 12.22
C GLY A 229 17.68 -16.48 11.81
N ALA A 230 16.69 -16.70 10.94
CA ALA A 230 15.67 -15.70 10.64
C ALA A 230 14.64 -15.61 11.78
N ARG A 231 13.96 -14.47 11.86
CA ARG A 231 12.85 -14.27 12.77
C ARG A 231 11.72 -15.26 12.45
N ALA A 232 11.23 -15.95 13.45
CA ALA A 232 10.19 -16.96 13.29
C ALA A 232 8.79 -16.33 13.17
N ASP A 233 8.58 -15.59 12.06
CA ASP A 233 7.27 -15.08 11.62
C ASP A 233 6.74 -16.06 10.55
N ILE A 234 5.81 -16.93 10.94
CA ILE A 234 5.41 -18.09 10.13
C ILE A 234 3.88 -18.16 10.05
N ALA A 235 3.36 -18.36 8.85
CA ALA A 235 1.97 -18.72 8.62
C ALA A 235 1.86 -20.22 8.31
N VAL A 236 0.96 -20.91 9.01
CA VAL A 236 0.60 -22.30 8.72
C VAL A 236 -0.76 -22.31 8.07
N VAL A 237 -0.81 -22.83 6.86
CA VAL A 237 -2.01 -22.80 6.01
C VAL A 237 -2.49 -24.22 5.77
N ASN A 238 -3.79 -24.44 5.89
CA ASN A 238 -4.41 -25.70 5.54
C ASN A 238 -4.40 -25.89 4.03
N ALA A 239 -3.75 -26.95 3.56
CA ALA A 239 -3.56 -27.21 2.13
C ALA A 239 -4.87 -27.49 1.36
N LYS A 240 -5.95 -27.91 2.05
CA LYS A 240 -7.23 -28.19 1.40
C LYS A 240 -8.19 -27.00 1.38
N THR A 241 -8.17 -26.20 2.45
CA THR A 241 -9.11 -25.09 2.63
C THR A 241 -8.50 -23.73 2.32
N HIS A 242 -7.17 -23.66 2.14
CA HIS A 242 -6.37 -22.45 1.96
C HIS A 242 -6.52 -21.42 3.10
N ARG A 243 -7.02 -21.88 4.26
CA ARG A 243 -7.17 -21.03 5.46
C ARG A 243 -5.88 -21.00 6.27
N VAL A 244 -5.51 -19.82 6.74
CA VAL A 244 -4.45 -19.66 7.74
C VAL A 244 -5.00 -20.20 9.06
N GLU A 245 -4.42 -21.27 9.58
CA GLU A 245 -4.83 -21.91 10.83
C GLU A 245 -3.92 -21.56 12.01
N MET A 246 -2.66 -21.16 11.75
CA MET A 246 -1.79 -20.63 12.78
C MET A 246 -0.88 -19.54 12.21
N THR A 247 -0.61 -18.52 13.03
CA THR A 247 0.49 -17.59 12.80
C THR A 247 1.41 -17.57 14.00
N LEU A 248 2.70 -17.62 13.74
CA LEU A 248 3.74 -17.35 14.71
C LEU A 248 4.29 -15.95 14.47
N CYS A 249 4.57 -15.26 15.55
CA CYS A 249 5.28 -14.00 15.54
C CYS A 249 6.43 -14.07 16.54
N GLN A 250 7.65 -13.99 16.06
CA GLN A 250 8.86 -14.23 16.87
C GLN A 250 8.85 -15.59 17.60
N GLY A 251 8.35 -16.63 16.94
CA GLY A 251 8.22 -17.97 17.52
C GLY A 251 7.07 -18.14 18.50
N ARG A 252 6.29 -17.11 18.81
CA ARG A 252 5.11 -17.17 19.71
C ARG A 252 3.84 -17.26 18.88
N ILE A 253 2.89 -18.08 19.33
CA ILE A 253 1.57 -18.20 18.68
C ILE A 253 0.81 -16.88 18.79
N ALA A 254 0.55 -16.22 17.66
CA ALA A 254 -0.26 -15.02 17.57
C ALA A 254 -1.71 -15.32 17.18
N HIS A 255 -1.93 -16.41 16.44
CA HIS A 255 -3.25 -16.89 16.05
C HIS A 255 -3.24 -18.40 15.96
N LEU A 256 -4.33 -19.04 16.37
CA LEU A 256 -4.54 -20.48 16.26
C LEU A 256 -6.04 -20.77 16.03
N ALA A 257 -6.36 -21.53 14.99
CA ALA A 257 -7.73 -21.84 14.61
C ALA A 257 -7.82 -23.19 13.89
N GLY A 258 -9.03 -23.57 13.48
CA GLY A 258 -9.30 -24.69 12.60
C GLY A 258 -8.91 -26.05 13.14
N GLU A 259 -8.47 -26.93 12.25
CA GLU A 259 -8.07 -28.28 12.59
C GLU A 259 -6.78 -28.32 13.39
N LEU A 260 -5.85 -27.40 13.11
CA LEU A 260 -4.59 -27.33 13.85
C LEU A 260 -4.82 -27.04 15.35
N ALA A 261 -5.78 -26.17 15.67
CA ALA A 261 -6.15 -25.89 17.05
C ALA A 261 -6.64 -27.16 17.77
N ARG A 262 -7.45 -27.98 17.11
CA ARG A 262 -7.95 -29.26 17.67
C ARG A 262 -6.82 -30.26 17.96
N ARG A 263 -5.75 -30.23 17.16
CA ARG A 263 -4.61 -31.14 17.33
C ARG A 263 -3.67 -30.71 18.47
N ILE A 264 -3.62 -29.43 18.79
CA ILE A 264 -2.72 -28.88 19.83
C ILE A 264 -3.39 -28.91 21.21
N TRP A 265 -4.72 -28.81 21.28
CA TRP A 265 -5.49 -28.73 22.51
C TRP A 265 -6.09 -30.10 22.97
N VAL A 266 -5.53 -31.21 22.52
CA VAL A 266 -5.94 -32.57 23.00
C VAL A 266 -5.16 -32.98 24.22
#